data_7f6951ef8acadcf14a0360eb025a7558
#
_entry.id   7f6951ef8acadcf14a0360eb025a7558
#
_cell.length_a   1.000
_cell.length_b   1.000
_cell.length_c   1.000
_cell.angle_alpha   90.00
_cell.angle_beta   90.00
_cell.angle_gamma   90.00
#
_symmetry.space_group_name_H-M   'P 1'
#
loop_
_entity.id
_entity.type
_entity.pdbx_description
1 polymer ?
#
loop_
_entity_poly.entity_id
_entity_poly.type
_entity_poly.pdbx_seq_one_letter_code
_entity_poly.pdbx_strand_id
1 'polypeptide(L)'
;MNILYICHRFPFPPKRGGKIRPFNMIRHLSASGHRVTVCSLARSAAEAEEGQGIAAHCERFAMGIVSEPVQTLRMVARLPLTTPSSMGYFHSPALQRQVDHLLQAEKWDLIFVHCSSVAQYVERVRTVPKILDFGDMDSQKW
;
A
#
# COMPACT_ATOMS: atom_id res chain seq x y z
N MET A 1 -15.65 6.45 9.79
CA MET A 1 -14.26 6.95 9.80
C MET A 1 -13.77 7.10 8.36
N ASN A 2 -12.87 8.05 8.14
CA ASN A 2 -12.14 8.21 6.87
C ASN A 2 -10.78 7.49 7.02
N ILE A 3 -10.60 6.39 6.28
CA ILE A 3 -9.47 5.47 6.45
C ILE A 3 -8.60 5.48 5.20
N LEU A 4 -7.31 5.79 5.36
CA LEU A 4 -6.30 5.60 4.33
C LEU A 4 -5.69 4.20 4.48
N TYR A 5 -5.95 3.31 3.52
CA TYR A 5 -5.48 1.92 3.53
C TYR A 5 -4.31 1.77 2.55
N ILE A 6 -3.14 1.45 3.06
CA ILE A 6 -1.92 1.29 2.23
C ILE A 6 -1.48 -0.17 2.25
N CYS A 7 -1.28 -0.76 1.08
CA CYS A 7 -0.81 -2.14 0.96
C CYS A 7 0.25 -2.31 -0.14
N HIS A 8 1.14 -3.27 0.04
CA HIS A 8 2.30 -3.49 -0.82
C HIS A 8 1.97 -4.18 -2.15
N ARG A 9 0.81 -4.82 -2.22
CA ARG A 9 0.29 -5.48 -3.43
C ARG A 9 -1.13 -5.04 -3.66
N PHE A 10 -1.48 -4.76 -4.90
CA PHE A 10 -2.82 -4.35 -5.24
C PHE A 10 -3.82 -5.46 -4.88
N PRO A 11 -4.83 -5.17 -4.02
CA PRO A 11 -5.63 -6.22 -3.38
C PRO A 11 -6.64 -6.91 -4.32
N PHE A 12 -6.93 -6.32 -5.49
CA PHE A 12 -7.89 -6.86 -6.44
C PHE A 12 -7.20 -7.39 -7.71
N PRO A 13 -7.66 -8.47 -8.33
CA PRO A 13 -8.64 -9.44 -7.80
C PRO A 13 -8.01 -10.32 -6.69
N PRO A 14 -8.80 -10.80 -5.72
CA PRO A 14 -8.30 -11.55 -4.56
C PRO A 14 -8.03 -13.03 -4.88
N LYS A 15 -7.18 -13.29 -5.86
CA LYS A 15 -6.86 -14.64 -6.34
C LYS A 15 -5.66 -15.29 -5.64
N ARG A 16 -4.88 -14.53 -4.83
CA ARG A 16 -3.66 -15.02 -4.17
C ARG A 16 -3.63 -14.58 -2.71
N GLY A 17 -3.01 -15.36 -1.82
CA GLY A 17 -3.01 -15.15 -0.37
C GLY A 17 -2.66 -13.71 0.05
N GLY A 18 -1.61 -13.12 -0.52
CA GLY A 18 -1.22 -11.74 -0.21
C GLY A 18 -2.20 -10.65 -0.68
N LYS A 19 -3.22 -11.01 -1.49
CA LYS A 19 -4.28 -10.11 -1.94
C LYS A 19 -5.61 -10.36 -1.23
N ILE A 20 -5.86 -11.58 -0.78
CA ILE A 20 -7.14 -12.00 -0.17
C ILE A 20 -7.38 -11.27 1.14
N ARG A 21 -6.39 -11.24 2.02
CA ARG A 21 -6.52 -10.62 3.35
C ARG A 21 -6.78 -9.11 3.25
N PRO A 22 -5.95 -8.30 2.54
CA PRO A 22 -6.22 -6.88 2.41
C PRO A 22 -7.54 -6.60 1.69
N PHE A 23 -7.91 -7.37 0.67
CA PHE A 23 -9.20 -7.23 0.00
C PHE A 23 -10.38 -7.43 0.96
N ASN A 24 -10.39 -8.51 1.75
CA ASN A 24 -11.47 -8.77 2.69
C ASN A 24 -11.54 -7.72 3.80
N MET A 25 -10.39 -7.19 4.24
CA MET A 25 -10.34 -6.10 5.21
C MET A 25 -10.96 -4.82 4.65
N ILE A 26 -10.58 -4.42 3.43
CA ILE A 26 -11.14 -3.24 2.74
C ILE A 26 -12.65 -3.39 2.57
N ARG A 27 -13.09 -4.54 2.06
CA ARG A 27 -14.52 -4.84 1.87
C ARG A 27 -15.30 -4.77 3.19
N HIS A 28 -14.76 -5.33 4.26
CA HIS A 28 -15.38 -5.31 5.57
C HIS A 28 -15.50 -3.88 6.13
N LEU A 29 -14.42 -3.11 6.07
CA LEU A 29 -14.41 -1.72 6.53
C LEU A 29 -15.43 -0.87 5.76
N SER A 30 -15.48 -1.01 4.44
CA SER A 30 -16.46 -0.30 3.60
C SER A 30 -17.89 -0.73 3.91
N ALA A 31 -18.16 -2.03 4.07
CA ALA A 31 -19.47 -2.55 4.43
C ALA A 31 -19.90 -2.11 5.84
N SER A 32 -18.97 -1.80 6.71
CA SER A 32 -19.22 -1.24 8.05
C SER A 32 -19.44 0.29 8.06
N GLY A 33 -19.58 0.90 6.89
CA GLY A 33 -19.88 2.32 6.74
C GLY A 33 -18.66 3.25 6.85
N HIS A 34 -17.44 2.72 6.72
CA HIS A 34 -16.23 3.53 6.69
C HIS A 34 -15.89 3.96 5.25
N ARG A 35 -15.39 5.18 5.10
CA ARG A 35 -14.86 5.68 3.84
C ARG A 35 -13.42 5.20 3.69
N VAL A 36 -13.17 4.27 2.78
CA VAL A 36 -11.85 3.66 2.59
C VAL A 36 -11.24 4.15 1.29
N THR A 37 -10.08 4.79 1.38
CA THR A 37 -9.23 5.11 0.22
C THR A 37 -8.05 4.15 0.20
N VAL A 38 -7.88 3.42 -0.90
CA VAL A 38 -6.86 2.38 -1.05
C VAL A 38 -5.67 2.94 -1.84
N CYS A 39 -4.46 2.83 -1.26
CA CYS A 39 -3.22 3.16 -1.95
C CYS A 39 -2.35 1.91 -2.08
N SER A 40 -1.92 1.56 -3.28
CA SER A 40 -1.13 0.35 -3.48
C SER A 40 -0.24 0.38 -4.71
N LEU A 41 0.61 -0.64 -4.82
CA LEU A 41 1.51 -0.85 -5.94
C LEU A 41 0.96 -1.91 -6.88
N ALA A 42 1.01 -1.64 -8.19
CA ALA A 42 0.81 -2.62 -9.26
C ALA A 42 2.14 -2.89 -9.95
N ARG A 43 2.39 -4.15 -10.34
CA ARG A 43 3.63 -4.59 -10.97
C ARG A 43 3.67 -4.37 -12.48
N SER A 44 2.50 -4.19 -13.08
CA SER A 44 2.33 -3.99 -14.52
C SER A 44 1.09 -3.17 -14.81
N ALA A 45 1.02 -2.65 -16.03
CA ALA A 45 -0.19 -1.98 -16.52
C ALA A 45 -1.41 -2.93 -16.55
N ALA A 46 -1.21 -4.19 -16.90
CA ALA A 46 -2.26 -5.21 -16.89
C ALA A 46 -2.80 -5.46 -15.47
N GLU A 47 -1.93 -5.54 -14.45
CA GLU A 47 -2.36 -5.65 -13.05
C GLU A 47 -3.09 -4.39 -12.58
N ALA A 48 -2.67 -3.23 -13.05
CA ALA A 48 -3.35 -1.96 -12.74
C ALA A 48 -4.75 -1.89 -13.39
N GLU A 49 -4.90 -2.38 -14.61
CA GLU A 49 -6.19 -2.44 -15.31
C GLU A 49 -7.14 -3.44 -14.64
N GLU A 50 -6.68 -4.67 -14.40
CA GLU A 50 -7.44 -5.68 -13.65
C GLU A 50 -7.81 -5.18 -12.25
N GLY A 51 -6.92 -4.43 -11.62
CA GLY A 51 -7.09 -3.84 -10.29
C GLY A 51 -8.21 -2.82 -10.18
N GLN A 52 -8.65 -2.21 -11.26
CA GLN A 52 -9.72 -1.18 -11.22
C GLN A 52 -11.04 -1.70 -10.62
N GLY A 53 -11.27 -3.01 -10.64
CA GLY A 53 -12.42 -3.63 -9.99
C GLY A 53 -12.53 -3.38 -8.47
N ILE A 54 -11.46 -2.91 -7.81
CA ILE A 54 -11.50 -2.49 -6.40
C ILE A 54 -12.44 -1.30 -6.18
N ALA A 55 -12.72 -0.50 -7.20
CA ALA A 55 -13.62 0.65 -7.12
C ALA A 55 -15.02 0.30 -6.60
N ALA A 56 -15.48 -0.93 -6.80
CA ALA A 56 -16.75 -1.41 -6.26
C ALA A 56 -16.72 -1.66 -4.73
N HIS A 57 -15.56 -1.63 -4.11
CA HIS A 57 -15.33 -2.04 -2.72
C HIS A 57 -14.66 -0.97 -1.85
N CYS A 58 -14.35 0.18 -2.41
CA CYS A 58 -13.76 1.31 -1.68
C CYS A 58 -14.28 2.63 -2.26
N GLU A 59 -14.10 3.73 -1.55
CA GLU A 59 -14.52 5.05 -2.04
C GLU A 59 -13.63 5.55 -3.16
N ARG A 60 -12.31 5.37 -3.00
CA ARG A 60 -11.29 5.75 -3.99
C ARG A 60 -10.09 4.83 -3.90
N PHE A 61 -9.32 4.81 -4.97
CA PHE A 61 -8.04 4.13 -4.95
C PHE A 61 -6.97 4.91 -5.74
N ALA A 62 -5.73 4.71 -5.35
CA ALA A 62 -4.54 5.23 -6.01
C ALA A 62 -3.54 4.10 -6.23
N MET A 63 -2.96 4.04 -7.43
CA MET A 63 -1.98 3.01 -7.79
C MET A 63 -0.66 3.63 -8.23
N GLY A 64 0.44 3.10 -7.69
CA GLY A 64 1.76 3.31 -8.27
C GLY A 64 2.17 2.08 -9.10
N ILE A 65 2.46 2.27 -10.38
CA ILE A 65 3.00 1.19 -11.21
C ILE A 65 4.51 1.12 -10.97
N VAL A 66 5.02 -0.07 -10.69
CA VAL A 66 6.44 -0.35 -10.48
C VAL A 66 6.85 -1.54 -11.34
N SER A 67 7.86 -1.33 -12.19
CA SER A 67 8.42 -2.42 -12.98
C SER A 67 9.50 -3.18 -12.21
N GLU A 68 9.52 -4.50 -12.30
CA GLU A 68 10.49 -5.35 -11.60
C GLU A 68 11.96 -4.96 -11.83
N PRO A 69 12.42 -4.64 -13.07
CA PRO A 69 13.82 -4.26 -13.28
C PRO A 69 14.18 -2.96 -12.56
N VAL A 70 13.29 -1.97 -12.53
CA VAL A 70 13.53 -0.71 -11.80
C VAL A 70 13.56 -0.94 -10.28
N GLN A 71 12.72 -1.82 -9.78
CA GLN A 71 12.70 -2.18 -8.35
C GLN A 71 13.99 -2.90 -7.94
N THR A 72 14.45 -3.85 -8.74
CA THR A 72 15.70 -4.57 -8.50
C THR A 72 16.89 -3.62 -8.50
N LEU A 73 16.96 -2.70 -9.46
CA LEU A 73 18.01 -1.68 -9.51
C LEU A 73 18.01 -0.79 -8.25
N ARG A 74 16.83 -0.34 -7.81
CA ARG A 74 16.69 0.45 -6.58
C ARG A 74 17.06 -0.33 -5.32
N MET A 75 16.73 -1.61 -5.27
CA MET A 75 17.11 -2.49 -4.19
C MET A 75 18.63 -2.61 -4.10
N VAL A 76 19.30 -2.88 -5.22
CA VAL A 76 20.77 -3.00 -5.31
C VAL A 76 21.44 -1.67 -4.95
N ALA A 77 20.95 -0.54 -5.44
CA ALA A 77 21.49 0.78 -5.14
C ALA A 77 21.40 1.16 -3.64
N ARG A 78 20.53 0.50 -2.89
CA ARG A 78 20.39 0.72 -1.43
C ARG A 78 21.16 -0.30 -0.57
N LEU A 79 21.78 -1.31 -1.14
CA LEU A 79 22.56 -2.30 -0.39
C LEU A 79 23.65 -1.70 0.53
N PRO A 80 24.37 -0.62 0.15
CA PRO A 80 25.37 -0.02 1.04
C PRO A 80 24.76 0.89 2.13
N LEU A 81 23.42 1.09 2.14
CA LEU A 81 22.75 1.93 3.12
C LEU A 81 22.17 1.09 4.27
N THR A 82 22.05 1.70 5.43
CA THR A 82 21.49 1.06 6.64
C THR A 82 19.96 0.81 6.56
N THR A 83 19.30 1.25 5.48
CA THR A 83 17.88 1.03 5.27
C THR A 83 17.62 -0.35 4.64
N PRO A 84 16.58 -1.10 5.09
CA PRO A 84 16.26 -2.40 4.52
C PRO A 84 16.03 -2.31 3.00
N SER A 85 16.65 -3.22 2.25
CA SER A 85 16.58 -3.28 0.78
C SER A 85 15.14 -3.46 0.27
N SER A 86 14.28 -4.13 1.04
CA SER A 86 12.86 -4.28 0.76
C SER A 86 12.10 -2.95 0.67
N MET A 87 12.50 -1.93 1.42
CA MET A 87 11.93 -0.58 1.32
C MET A 87 12.22 0.05 -0.04
N GLY A 88 13.42 -0.18 -0.61
CA GLY A 88 13.75 0.25 -1.96
C GLY A 88 12.92 -0.44 -3.03
N TYR A 89 12.72 -1.74 -2.87
CA TYR A 89 11.93 -2.54 -3.80
C TYR A 89 10.47 -2.06 -3.90
N PHE A 90 9.84 -1.71 -2.79
CA PHE A 90 8.43 -1.26 -2.74
C PHE A 90 8.26 0.27 -2.80
N HIS A 91 9.27 1.01 -3.22
CA HIS A 91 9.18 2.46 -3.33
C HIS A 91 8.75 2.90 -4.73
N SER A 92 7.67 3.69 -4.80
CA SER A 92 7.20 4.38 -6.01
C SER A 92 7.07 5.89 -5.73
N PRO A 93 7.87 6.75 -6.38
CA PRO A 93 7.71 8.20 -6.23
C PRO A 93 6.34 8.71 -6.68
N ALA A 94 5.71 8.02 -7.64
CA ALA A 94 4.37 8.36 -8.09
C ALA A 94 3.33 8.10 -6.99
N LEU A 95 3.40 6.93 -6.33
CA LEU A 95 2.52 6.62 -5.21
C LEU A 95 2.78 7.54 -4.01
N GLN A 96 4.05 7.88 -3.72
CA GLN A 96 4.37 8.81 -2.63
C GLN A 96 3.68 10.17 -2.86
N ARG A 97 3.79 10.74 -4.07
CA ARG A 97 3.11 12.01 -4.38
C ARG A 97 1.59 11.94 -4.23
N GLN A 98 0.98 10.82 -4.61
CA GLN A 98 -0.46 10.61 -4.44
C GLN A 98 -0.85 10.52 -2.96
N VAL A 99 -0.10 9.77 -2.16
CA VAL A 99 -0.31 9.67 -0.71
C VAL A 99 -0.13 11.02 -0.04
N ASP A 100 0.93 11.77 -0.38
CA ASP A 100 1.19 13.10 0.18
C ASP A 100 0.05 14.08 -0.16
N HIS A 101 -0.43 14.04 -1.40
CA HIS A 101 -1.56 14.86 -1.83
C HIS A 101 -2.85 14.51 -1.05
N LEU A 102 -3.16 13.22 -0.89
CA LEU A 102 -4.33 12.77 -0.12
C LEU A 102 -4.25 13.21 1.35
N LEU A 103 -3.06 13.10 1.95
CA LEU A 103 -2.83 13.51 3.34
C LEU A 103 -2.98 15.03 3.56
N GLN A 104 -2.68 15.83 2.53
CA GLN A 104 -2.84 17.28 2.58
C GLN A 104 -4.26 17.75 2.26
N ALA A 105 -4.94 17.04 1.35
CA ALA A 105 -6.26 17.44 0.85
C ALA A 105 -7.40 17.12 1.81
N GLU A 106 -7.24 16.14 2.69
CA GLU A 106 -8.32 15.62 3.52
C GLU A 106 -7.87 15.32 4.96
N LYS A 107 -8.87 15.27 5.86
CA LYS A 107 -8.67 14.79 7.23
C LYS A 107 -8.89 13.30 7.28
N TRP A 108 -7.96 12.61 7.91
CA TRP A 108 -7.97 11.17 8.09
C TRP A 108 -8.16 10.82 9.56
N ASP A 109 -9.01 9.84 9.83
CA ASP A 109 -9.23 9.32 11.19
C ASP A 109 -8.25 8.19 11.52
N LEU A 110 -7.82 7.44 10.48
CA LEU A 110 -6.93 6.30 10.62
C LEU A 110 -6.11 6.06 9.35
N ILE A 111 -4.86 5.71 9.52
CA ILE A 111 -4.02 5.14 8.47
C ILE A 111 -3.81 3.65 8.78
N PHE A 112 -4.23 2.77 7.89
CA PHE A 112 -3.99 1.34 7.99
C PHE A 112 -2.91 0.92 7.01
N VAL A 113 -1.82 0.38 7.50
CA VAL A 113 -0.67 -0.06 6.68
C VAL A 113 -0.58 -1.57 6.72
N HIS A 114 -0.79 -2.22 5.58
CA HIS A 114 -0.62 -3.66 5.43
C HIS A 114 0.74 -3.97 4.81
N CYS A 115 1.61 -4.56 5.60
CA CYS A 115 3.01 -4.86 5.34
C CYS A 115 3.97 -3.70 5.68
N SER A 116 5.03 -4.04 6.42
CA SER A 116 6.05 -3.09 6.90
C SER A 116 6.78 -2.34 5.77
N SER A 117 6.96 -2.98 4.62
CA SER A 117 7.66 -2.41 3.46
C SER A 117 7.02 -1.13 2.90
N VAL A 118 5.71 -0.95 3.10
CA VAL A 118 4.98 0.26 2.65
C VAL A 118 4.72 1.27 3.76
N ALA A 119 5.17 1.01 4.98
CA ALA A 119 5.08 1.98 6.08
C ALA A 119 5.86 3.28 5.78
N GLN A 120 6.88 3.19 4.93
CA GLN A 120 7.69 4.33 4.48
C GLN A 120 6.88 5.48 3.89
N TYR A 121 5.74 5.19 3.24
CA TYR A 121 4.88 6.21 2.63
C TYR A 121 4.23 7.17 3.65
N VAL A 122 4.09 6.73 4.90
CA VAL A 122 3.44 7.49 5.98
C VAL A 122 4.29 7.59 7.24
N GLU A 123 5.56 7.29 7.15
CA GLU A 123 6.49 7.30 8.28
C GLU A 123 6.51 8.67 8.98
N ARG A 124 6.49 9.74 8.20
CA ARG A 124 6.57 11.14 8.70
C ARG A 124 5.26 11.68 9.25
N VAL A 125 4.14 11.01 9.00
CA VAL A 125 2.83 11.45 9.52
C VAL A 125 2.79 11.20 11.03
N ARG A 126 2.53 12.25 11.82
CA ARG A 126 2.46 12.19 13.29
C ARG A 126 1.09 12.54 13.84
N THR A 127 0.24 13.12 13.01
CA THR A 127 -1.05 13.69 13.42
C THR A 127 -2.23 12.72 13.30
N VAL A 128 -2.05 11.59 12.63
CA VAL A 128 -3.09 10.60 12.39
C VAL A 128 -2.70 9.27 13.03
N PRO A 129 -3.59 8.61 13.79
CA PRO A 129 -3.36 7.26 14.31
C PRO A 129 -3.01 6.27 13.19
N LYS A 130 -2.07 5.37 13.45
CA LYS A 130 -1.63 4.36 12.47
C LYS A 130 -1.73 2.96 13.06
N ILE A 131 -2.25 2.03 12.25
CA ILE A 131 -2.18 0.59 12.51
C ILE A 131 -1.22 0.00 11.48
N LEU A 132 -0.22 -0.73 11.96
CA LEU A 132 0.69 -1.50 11.12
C LEU A 132 0.39 -2.99 11.29
N ASP A 133 -0.15 -3.59 10.23
CA ASP A 133 -0.33 -5.04 10.11
C ASP A 133 0.87 -5.62 9.36
N PHE A 134 1.70 -6.36 10.04
CA PHE A 134 2.91 -6.95 9.44
C PHE A 134 2.59 -8.00 8.37
N GLY A 135 1.41 -8.60 8.42
CA GLY A 135 0.99 -9.65 7.48
C GLY A 135 1.70 -10.98 7.72
N ASP A 136 3.02 -10.95 7.70
CA ASP A 136 3.92 -12.07 8.00
C ASP A 136 5.08 -11.59 8.88
N MET A 137 5.61 -12.48 9.71
CA MET A 137 6.85 -12.23 10.44
C MET A 137 8.05 -12.50 9.52
N ASP A 138 8.51 -11.47 8.83
CA ASP A 138 9.65 -11.59 7.88
C ASP A 138 10.95 -12.03 8.55
N SER A 139 11.09 -11.85 9.87
CA SER A 139 12.27 -12.26 10.64
C SER A 139 12.48 -13.78 10.71
N GLN A 140 11.50 -14.60 10.33
CA GLN A 140 11.60 -16.06 10.31
C GLN A 140 11.75 -16.67 8.91
N LYS A 141 11.84 -15.83 7.87
CA LYS A 141 11.95 -16.30 6.48
C LYS A 141 13.38 -16.45 5.98
N TRP A 142 14.38 -16.14 6.83
CA TRP A 142 15.82 -16.16 6.50
C TRP A 142 16.62 -17.00 7.49
#